data_cbce17e1b12840bd4a3f0340e5127d7e
#
_entry.id   cbce17e1b12840bd4a3f0340e5127d7e
#
_cell.length_a   1.000
_cell.length_b   1.000
_cell.length_c   1.000
_cell.angle_alpha   90.00
_cell.angle_beta   90.00
_cell.angle_gamma   90.00
#
_symmetry.space_group_name_H-M   'P 1'
#
loop_
_entity.id
_entity.type
_entity.pdbx_description
1 polymer ?
#
loop_
_entity_poly.entity_id
_entity_poly.type
_entity_poly.pdbx_seq_one_letter_code
_entity_poly.pdbx_strand_id
1 'polypeptide(L)'
;VRVNDASSDFWSADCRALADARGLKGVVLAKTEGGNHMWDTSNRLGGETPVIALIETARGLSRVHDIAAARPCFRIAFGVNDYTLDIGVDQDPLALAYSRSQLVVASRAAHIPGPIDGPTRDPAELPEAVSLTRRMGMTGKLALRSSDADTINTGLSPSDEDVSWAQDFVDRFNSQGGKPKDGSDLPRLNRARIILERARMLGLITP
;
A
#
# COMPACT_ATOMS: atom_id res chain seq x y z
N VAL A 1 -9.35 1.45 12.16
CA VAL A 1 -10.13 2.69 12.32
C VAL A 1 -9.33 3.85 11.75
N ARG A 2 -9.99 4.85 11.10
CA ARG A 2 -9.33 6.10 10.70
C ARG A 2 -9.48 7.13 11.83
N VAL A 3 -8.36 7.77 12.18
CA VAL A 3 -8.31 8.88 13.14
C VAL A 3 -8.05 10.21 12.41
N ASN A 4 -8.43 11.31 13.01
CA ASN A 4 -8.16 12.64 12.48
C ASN A 4 -6.65 12.92 12.39
N ASP A 5 -6.27 13.95 11.62
CA ASP A 5 -4.88 14.35 11.48
C ASP A 5 -4.28 14.89 12.78
N ALA A 6 -2.96 14.75 12.94
CA ALA A 6 -2.25 15.08 14.16
C ALA A 6 -2.28 16.58 14.54
N SER A 7 -2.70 17.46 13.61
CA SER A 7 -2.90 18.89 13.86
C SER A 7 -4.33 19.24 14.24
N SER A 8 -5.27 18.28 14.16
CA SER A 8 -6.67 18.46 14.51
C SER A 8 -6.89 18.42 16.02
N ASP A 9 -7.77 19.27 16.53
CA ASP A 9 -8.21 19.26 17.93
C ASP A 9 -8.85 17.92 18.33
N PHE A 10 -9.40 17.17 17.37
CA PHE A 10 -10.06 15.87 17.60
C PHE A 10 -9.08 14.70 17.73
N TRP A 11 -7.88 14.79 17.17
CA TRP A 11 -6.91 13.69 17.14
C TRP A 11 -6.59 13.11 18.52
N SER A 12 -6.36 13.98 19.50
CA SER A 12 -6.10 13.55 20.89
C SER A 12 -7.27 12.79 21.51
N ALA A 13 -8.50 13.20 21.19
CA ALA A 13 -9.71 12.53 21.67
C ALA A 13 -9.89 11.17 21.00
N ASP A 14 -9.65 11.08 19.69
CA ASP A 14 -9.68 9.83 18.93
C ASP A 14 -8.69 8.80 19.50
N CYS A 15 -7.44 9.22 19.71
CA CYS A 15 -6.44 8.32 20.28
C CYS A 15 -6.81 7.83 21.69
N ARG A 16 -7.31 8.71 22.56
CA ARG A 16 -7.78 8.30 23.90
C ARG A 16 -8.93 7.31 23.83
N ALA A 17 -9.88 7.52 22.92
CA ALA A 17 -11.03 6.62 22.78
C ALA A 17 -10.63 5.23 22.27
N LEU A 18 -9.49 5.11 21.58
CA LEU A 18 -9.02 3.87 20.98
C LEU A 18 -7.91 3.18 21.78
N ALA A 19 -7.26 3.85 22.74
CA ALA A 19 -6.08 3.32 23.44
C ALA A 19 -6.34 1.97 24.13
N ASP A 20 -7.53 1.78 24.69
CA ASP A 20 -7.92 0.53 25.38
C ASP A 20 -8.89 -0.33 24.56
N ALA A 21 -9.04 -0.03 23.25
CA ALA A 21 -10.01 -0.73 22.42
C ALA A 21 -9.55 -2.17 22.12
N ARG A 22 -10.25 -3.13 22.71
CA ARG A 22 -9.97 -4.56 22.48
C ARG A 22 -10.18 -4.90 21.00
N GLY A 23 -9.16 -5.54 20.39
CA GLY A 23 -9.21 -5.95 19.00
C GLY A 23 -8.79 -4.88 18.00
N LEU A 24 -8.36 -3.70 18.45
CA LEU A 24 -7.72 -2.72 17.56
C LEU A 24 -6.44 -3.31 16.96
N LYS A 25 -6.39 -3.44 15.63
CA LYS A 25 -5.23 -3.98 14.89
C LYS A 25 -4.31 -2.88 14.36
N GLY A 26 -4.80 -1.65 14.27
CA GLY A 26 -4.08 -0.51 13.76
C GLY A 26 -5.01 0.64 13.40
N VAL A 27 -4.43 1.77 13.11
CA VAL A 27 -5.16 2.98 12.70
C VAL A 27 -4.69 3.51 11.36
N VAL A 28 -5.57 4.24 10.68
CA VAL A 28 -5.22 5.07 9.52
C VAL A 28 -5.15 6.51 10.01
N LEU A 29 -3.99 7.14 9.93
CA LEU A 29 -3.81 8.54 10.30
C LEU A 29 -4.06 9.43 9.10
N ALA A 30 -5.09 10.29 9.17
CA ALA A 30 -5.41 11.26 8.14
C ALA A 30 -4.29 12.32 8.01
N LYS A 31 -4.13 12.92 6.84
CA LYS A 31 -3.19 14.01 6.52
C LYS A 31 -1.81 13.85 7.17
N THR A 32 -1.23 12.66 7.00
CA THR A 32 0.09 12.40 7.56
C THR A 32 1.15 13.20 6.82
N GLU A 33 1.83 14.10 7.54
CA GLU A 33 2.80 15.04 6.97
C GLU A 33 4.22 14.94 7.58
N GLY A 34 4.49 13.91 8.38
CA GLY A 34 5.81 13.68 8.97
C GLY A 34 5.89 12.39 9.77
N GLY A 35 7.11 11.86 9.90
CA GLY A 35 7.38 10.66 10.68
C GLY A 35 7.03 10.82 12.18
N ASN A 36 7.16 12.04 12.72
CA ASN A 36 6.76 12.36 14.09
C ASN A 36 5.26 12.12 14.32
N HIS A 37 4.38 12.44 13.36
CA HIS A 37 2.93 12.17 13.47
C HIS A 37 2.65 10.67 13.67
N MET A 38 3.46 9.82 13.02
CA MET A 38 3.37 8.37 13.16
C MET A 38 3.73 7.91 14.58
N TRP A 39 4.87 8.41 15.09
CA TRP A 39 5.34 8.11 16.44
C TRP A 39 4.37 8.58 17.52
N ASP A 40 3.91 9.83 17.42
CA ASP A 40 3.01 10.41 18.40
C ASP A 40 1.67 9.66 18.43
N THR A 41 1.14 9.25 17.25
CA THR A 41 -0.09 8.47 17.16
C THR A 41 0.08 7.09 17.78
N SER A 42 1.14 6.34 17.42
CA SER A 42 1.40 5.02 17.97
C SER A 42 1.60 5.06 19.49
N ASN A 43 2.38 6.03 19.98
CA ASN A 43 2.64 6.20 21.42
C ASN A 43 1.36 6.45 22.23
N ARG A 44 0.43 7.25 21.70
CA ARG A 44 -0.87 7.50 22.33
C ARG A 44 -1.78 6.27 22.36
N LEU A 45 -1.48 5.28 21.51
CA LEU A 45 -2.21 4.02 21.38
C LEU A 45 -1.45 2.84 22.03
N GLY A 46 -0.53 3.11 22.93
CA GLY A 46 0.23 2.08 23.66
C GLY A 46 1.61 1.76 23.11
N GLY A 47 2.08 2.46 22.07
CA GLY A 47 3.46 2.39 21.54
C GLY A 47 3.73 1.30 20.49
N GLU A 48 2.87 0.28 20.40
CA GLU A 48 3.03 -0.84 19.46
C GLU A 48 1.96 -0.89 18.36
N THR A 49 1.01 0.05 18.36
CA THR A 49 -0.10 0.07 17.39
C THR A 49 0.41 0.47 16.00
N PRO A 50 0.25 -0.40 14.99
CA PRO A 50 0.62 -0.09 13.61
C PRO A 50 -0.20 1.07 13.05
N VAL A 51 0.44 1.93 12.26
CA VAL A 51 -0.21 3.09 11.64
C VAL A 51 -0.10 3.01 10.12
N ILE A 52 -1.22 3.17 9.44
CA ILE A 52 -1.26 3.42 8.00
C ILE A 52 -1.25 4.93 7.79
N ALA A 53 -0.23 5.43 7.10
CA ALA A 53 -0.10 6.84 6.77
C ALA A 53 -0.98 7.19 5.56
N LEU A 54 -2.00 8.04 5.74
CA LEU A 54 -2.79 8.55 4.62
C LEU A 54 -2.14 9.83 4.07
N ILE A 55 -1.53 9.71 2.90
CA ILE A 55 -0.86 10.83 2.19
C ILE A 55 -1.89 11.50 1.29
N GLU A 56 -2.25 12.71 1.62
CA GLU A 56 -3.31 13.46 0.96
C GLU A 56 -3.02 14.97 0.83
N THR A 57 -1.73 15.34 1.00
CA THR A 57 -1.22 16.70 0.79
C THR A 57 0.14 16.68 0.08
N ALA A 58 0.49 17.78 -0.60
CA ALA A 58 1.81 17.99 -1.20
C ALA A 58 2.92 17.87 -0.13
N ARG A 59 2.66 18.42 1.06
CA ARG A 59 3.60 18.35 2.19
C ARG A 59 3.82 16.92 2.66
N GLY A 60 2.75 16.12 2.77
CA GLY A 60 2.85 14.69 3.10
C GLY A 60 3.65 13.93 2.05
N LEU A 61 3.39 14.18 0.75
CA LEU A 61 4.14 13.55 -0.32
C LEU A 61 5.63 13.95 -0.31
N SER A 62 5.94 15.23 -0.08
CA SER A 62 7.34 15.70 -0.03
C SER A 62 8.16 15.06 1.10
N ARG A 63 7.51 14.51 2.11
CA ARG A 63 8.12 13.84 3.27
C ARG A 63 7.86 12.34 3.34
N VAL A 64 7.37 11.77 2.25
CA VAL A 64 6.90 10.38 2.25
C VAL A 64 7.97 9.36 2.61
N HIS A 65 9.24 9.64 2.31
CA HIS A 65 10.37 8.77 2.69
C HIS A 65 10.60 8.75 4.21
N ASP A 66 10.52 9.91 4.86
CA ASP A 66 10.61 10.04 6.33
C ASP A 66 9.41 9.34 7.01
N ILE A 67 8.21 9.53 6.47
CA ILE A 67 6.99 8.87 6.95
C ILE A 67 7.10 7.35 6.82
N ALA A 68 7.53 6.86 5.66
CA ALA A 68 7.68 5.43 5.40
C ALA A 68 8.71 4.77 6.32
N ALA A 69 9.80 5.47 6.63
CA ALA A 69 10.89 4.98 7.48
C ALA A 69 10.54 5.01 8.98
N ALA A 70 9.47 5.69 9.38
CA ALA A 70 9.04 5.71 10.79
C ALA A 70 8.62 4.31 11.24
N ARG A 71 9.18 3.78 12.35
CA ARG A 71 8.92 2.41 12.85
C ARG A 71 7.42 2.04 12.93
N PRO A 72 6.49 2.91 13.38
CA PRO A 72 5.07 2.58 13.43
C PRO A 72 4.40 2.50 12.05
N CYS A 73 5.08 2.93 10.96
CA CYS A 73 4.50 2.92 9.63
C CYS A 73 4.35 1.48 9.11
N PHE A 74 3.14 0.97 9.20
CA PHE A 74 2.82 -0.34 8.64
C PHE A 74 2.67 -0.30 7.12
N ARG A 75 2.05 0.77 6.61
CA ARG A 75 1.76 0.92 5.18
C ARG A 75 1.41 2.38 4.85
N ILE A 76 1.53 2.74 3.58
CA ILE A 76 1.08 4.04 3.07
C ILE A 76 -0.24 3.85 2.31
N ALA A 77 -1.15 4.81 2.43
CA ALA A 77 -2.36 4.94 1.61
C ALA A 77 -2.39 6.30 0.92
N PHE A 78 -2.97 6.36 -0.28
CA PHE A 78 -3.09 7.58 -1.06
C PHE A 78 -4.49 8.18 -0.93
N GLY A 79 -4.61 9.34 -0.31
CA GLY A 79 -5.86 10.09 -0.21
C GLY A 79 -6.06 10.98 -1.44
N VAL A 80 -6.28 10.35 -2.60
CA VAL A 80 -6.26 10.99 -3.92
C VAL A 80 -7.19 12.19 -4.06
N ASN A 81 -8.37 12.15 -3.40
CA ASN A 81 -9.36 13.23 -3.50
C ASN A 81 -8.84 14.53 -2.86
N ASP A 82 -8.36 14.45 -1.62
CA ASP A 82 -7.83 15.63 -0.91
C ASP A 82 -6.50 16.07 -1.51
N TYR A 83 -5.68 15.11 -1.95
CA TYR A 83 -4.41 15.41 -2.62
C TYR A 83 -4.60 16.22 -3.90
N THR A 84 -5.55 15.85 -4.78
CA THR A 84 -5.79 16.58 -6.02
C THR A 84 -6.32 17.99 -5.76
N LEU A 85 -7.12 18.18 -4.71
CA LEU A 85 -7.56 19.51 -4.27
C LEU A 85 -6.40 20.35 -3.76
N ASP A 86 -5.51 19.75 -2.95
CA ASP A 86 -4.36 20.44 -2.36
C ASP A 86 -3.36 20.94 -3.41
N ILE A 87 -3.09 20.14 -4.45
CA ILE A 87 -2.13 20.51 -5.51
C ILE A 87 -2.78 21.15 -6.75
N GLY A 88 -4.11 21.24 -6.81
CA GLY A 88 -4.83 21.90 -7.88
C GLY A 88 -4.81 21.16 -9.23
N VAL A 89 -4.90 19.83 -9.23
CA VAL A 89 -4.93 19.00 -10.45
C VAL A 89 -6.17 18.12 -10.52
N ASP A 90 -6.50 17.66 -11.71
CA ASP A 90 -7.53 16.65 -11.91
C ASP A 90 -7.07 15.26 -11.50
N GLN A 91 -8.03 14.34 -11.29
CA GLN A 91 -7.73 12.92 -11.02
C GLN A 91 -7.32 12.17 -12.30
N ASP A 92 -6.44 12.77 -13.08
CA ASP A 92 -5.89 12.19 -14.29
C ASP A 92 -4.73 11.24 -13.98
N PRO A 93 -4.65 10.07 -14.64
CA PRO A 93 -3.55 9.10 -14.42
C PRO A 93 -2.17 9.69 -14.63
N LEU A 94 -1.97 10.54 -15.63
CA LEU A 94 -0.66 11.15 -15.93
C LEU A 94 -0.29 12.22 -14.90
N ALA A 95 -1.25 13.07 -14.51
CA ALA A 95 -1.04 14.09 -13.48
C ALA A 95 -0.64 13.48 -12.14
N LEU A 96 -1.12 12.26 -11.82
CA LEU A 96 -0.87 11.57 -10.56
C LEU A 96 0.24 10.49 -10.65
N ALA A 97 0.84 10.28 -11.83
CA ALA A 97 1.84 9.22 -12.02
C ALA A 97 3.07 9.43 -11.12
N TYR A 98 3.57 10.66 -11.02
CA TYR A 98 4.70 10.99 -10.14
C TYR A 98 4.37 10.68 -8.68
N SER A 99 3.21 11.12 -8.20
CA SER A 99 2.80 10.93 -6.81
C SER A 99 2.69 9.46 -6.45
N ARG A 100 2.02 8.65 -7.29
CA ARG A 100 1.94 7.19 -7.12
C ARG A 100 3.32 6.53 -7.11
N SER A 101 4.20 6.93 -8.03
CA SER A 101 5.57 6.40 -8.09
C SER A 101 6.37 6.71 -6.83
N GLN A 102 6.25 7.93 -6.28
CA GLN A 102 6.91 8.30 -5.03
C GLN A 102 6.44 7.43 -3.84
N LEU A 103 5.14 7.16 -3.74
CA LEU A 103 4.60 6.28 -2.68
C LEU A 103 5.16 4.85 -2.80
N VAL A 104 5.25 4.33 -4.03
CA VAL A 104 5.79 2.98 -4.29
C VAL A 104 7.29 2.91 -3.95
N VAL A 105 8.07 3.89 -4.40
CA VAL A 105 9.51 3.96 -4.14
C VAL A 105 9.78 4.08 -2.63
N ALA A 106 9.06 4.97 -1.92
CA ALA A 106 9.20 5.16 -0.48
C ALA A 106 8.86 3.88 0.31
N SER A 107 7.74 3.22 -0.04
CA SER A 107 7.35 1.95 0.57
C SER A 107 8.42 0.87 0.36
N ARG A 108 8.95 0.76 -0.85
CA ARG A 108 9.97 -0.23 -1.18
C ARG A 108 11.30 0.03 -0.47
N ALA A 109 11.72 1.30 -0.42
CA ALA A 109 12.95 1.71 0.26
C ALA A 109 12.89 1.46 1.78
N ALA A 110 11.71 1.63 2.38
CA ALA A 110 11.47 1.38 3.79
C ALA A 110 11.16 -0.09 4.12
N HIS A 111 11.13 -1.00 3.13
CA HIS A 111 10.78 -2.42 3.29
C HIS A 111 9.39 -2.67 3.89
N ILE A 112 8.45 -1.76 3.69
CA ILE A 112 7.05 -1.93 4.08
C ILE A 112 6.21 -2.41 2.87
N PRO A 113 5.00 -2.98 3.10
CA PRO A 113 4.12 -3.41 2.02
C PRO A 113 3.83 -2.29 1.03
N GLY A 114 3.65 -2.64 -0.26
CA GLY A 114 3.34 -1.66 -1.30
C GLY A 114 2.10 -0.83 -0.97
N PRO A 115 2.01 0.43 -1.42
CA PRO A 115 0.99 1.36 -0.98
C PRO A 115 -0.42 0.98 -1.44
N ILE A 116 -1.41 1.55 -0.76
CA ILE A 116 -2.85 1.44 -1.08
C ILE A 116 -3.22 2.67 -1.92
N ASP A 117 -3.74 2.46 -3.14
CA ASP A 117 -4.24 3.55 -3.99
C ASP A 117 -5.57 4.11 -3.49
N GLY A 118 -5.90 5.32 -3.93
CA GLY A 118 -7.14 6.00 -3.60
C GLY A 118 -8.39 5.28 -4.13
N PRO A 119 -9.58 5.65 -3.63
CA PRO A 119 -10.82 5.04 -4.07
C PRO A 119 -11.22 5.52 -5.47
N THR A 120 -12.09 4.76 -6.13
CA THR A 120 -12.73 5.13 -7.40
C THR A 120 -14.20 5.44 -7.14
N ARG A 121 -14.67 6.60 -7.57
CA ARG A 121 -16.06 7.06 -7.35
C ARG A 121 -17.05 6.35 -8.24
N ASP A 122 -16.76 6.30 -9.54
CA ASP A 122 -17.62 5.63 -10.53
C ASP A 122 -17.31 4.13 -10.57
N PRO A 123 -18.30 3.24 -10.27
CA PRO A 123 -18.10 1.80 -10.37
C PRO A 123 -17.69 1.32 -11.76
N ALA A 124 -18.11 2.02 -12.82
CA ALA A 124 -17.79 1.64 -14.19
C ALA A 124 -16.29 1.81 -14.50
N GLU A 125 -15.61 2.74 -13.84
CA GLU A 125 -14.18 2.99 -13.99
C GLU A 125 -13.31 2.07 -13.10
N LEU A 126 -13.92 1.35 -12.14
CA LEU A 126 -13.17 0.59 -11.14
C LEU A 126 -12.23 -0.45 -11.74
N PRO A 127 -12.61 -1.26 -12.75
CA PRO A 127 -11.71 -2.26 -13.33
C PRO A 127 -10.44 -1.65 -13.92
N GLU A 128 -10.55 -0.54 -14.67
CA GLU A 128 -9.38 0.14 -15.24
C GLU A 128 -8.54 0.83 -14.17
N ALA A 129 -9.17 1.43 -13.16
CA ALA A 129 -8.47 2.03 -12.04
C ALA A 129 -7.68 0.98 -11.23
N VAL A 130 -8.21 -0.22 -11.04
CA VAL A 130 -7.50 -1.34 -10.39
C VAL A 130 -6.34 -1.84 -11.26
N SER A 131 -6.54 -1.94 -12.57
CA SER A 131 -5.47 -2.26 -13.53
C SER A 131 -4.33 -1.25 -13.47
N LEU A 132 -4.66 0.06 -13.44
CA LEU A 132 -3.68 1.13 -13.26
C LEU A 132 -2.94 1.00 -11.92
N THR A 133 -3.67 0.80 -10.82
CA THR A 133 -3.10 0.58 -9.48
C THR A 133 -2.02 -0.52 -9.51
N ARG A 134 -2.33 -1.66 -10.14
CA ARG A 134 -1.40 -2.79 -10.29
C ARG A 134 -0.19 -2.42 -11.17
N ARG A 135 -0.41 -1.78 -12.32
CA ARG A 135 0.67 -1.35 -13.25
C ARG A 135 1.62 -0.35 -12.60
N MET A 136 1.11 0.51 -11.71
CA MET A 136 1.92 1.46 -10.95
C MET A 136 2.70 0.82 -9.78
N GLY A 137 2.52 -0.48 -9.51
CA GLY A 137 3.23 -1.19 -8.43
C GLY A 137 2.58 -1.02 -7.05
N MET A 138 1.40 -0.45 -6.98
CA MET A 138 0.62 -0.39 -5.73
C MET A 138 -0.06 -1.74 -5.49
N THR A 139 -0.29 -2.09 -4.23
CA THR A 139 -0.72 -3.46 -3.86
C THR A 139 -2.02 -3.50 -3.07
N GLY A 140 -2.73 -2.41 -3.03
CA GLY A 140 -4.05 -2.26 -2.43
C GLY A 140 -4.80 -1.10 -3.06
N LYS A 141 -6.11 -1.04 -2.82
CA LYS A 141 -6.97 0.06 -3.23
C LYS A 141 -8.06 0.28 -2.20
N LEU A 142 -8.33 1.54 -1.86
CA LEU A 142 -9.44 1.89 -0.98
C LEU A 142 -10.77 1.63 -1.70
N ALA A 143 -11.70 0.97 -1.02
CA ALA A 143 -13.06 0.75 -1.48
C ALA A 143 -14.02 1.77 -0.87
N LEU A 144 -14.95 2.30 -1.65
CA LEU A 144 -16.05 3.14 -1.17
C LEU A 144 -17.28 2.28 -0.82
N ARG A 145 -17.42 1.14 -1.47
CA ARG A 145 -18.54 0.22 -1.33
C ARG A 145 -18.03 -1.19 -1.07
N SER A 146 -18.78 -1.97 -0.31
CA SER A 146 -18.46 -3.40 -0.12
C SER A 146 -18.46 -4.18 -1.45
N SER A 147 -19.32 -3.79 -2.41
CA SER A 147 -19.36 -4.37 -3.75
C SER A 147 -18.09 -4.15 -4.59
N ASP A 148 -17.24 -3.20 -4.21
CA ASP A 148 -15.98 -2.95 -4.92
C ASP A 148 -14.92 -4.03 -4.62
N ALA A 149 -15.09 -4.76 -3.51
CA ALA A 149 -14.07 -5.66 -2.97
C ALA A 149 -13.66 -6.78 -3.93
N ASP A 150 -14.63 -7.44 -4.58
CA ASP A 150 -14.36 -8.55 -5.50
C ASP A 150 -13.56 -8.08 -6.73
N THR A 151 -13.95 -6.95 -7.33
CA THR A 151 -13.22 -6.35 -8.45
C THR A 151 -11.80 -5.96 -8.06
N ILE A 152 -11.62 -5.34 -6.87
CA ILE A 152 -10.32 -4.95 -6.36
C ILE A 152 -9.45 -6.19 -6.10
N ASN A 153 -9.97 -7.18 -5.42
CA ASN A 153 -9.22 -8.39 -5.07
C ASN A 153 -8.80 -9.15 -6.31
N THR A 154 -9.72 -9.40 -7.25
CA THR A 154 -9.42 -10.08 -8.51
C THR A 154 -8.38 -9.33 -9.33
N GLY A 155 -8.57 -8.02 -9.52
CA GLY A 155 -7.67 -7.23 -10.38
C GLY A 155 -6.28 -6.98 -9.77
N LEU A 156 -6.14 -7.05 -8.44
CA LEU A 156 -4.85 -6.96 -7.76
C LEU A 156 -4.20 -8.33 -7.53
N SER A 157 -4.89 -9.43 -7.70
CA SER A 157 -4.32 -10.78 -7.58
C SER A 157 -3.38 -11.11 -8.74
N PRO A 158 -2.35 -11.93 -8.54
CA PRO A 158 -1.64 -12.55 -9.64
C PRO A 158 -2.58 -13.39 -10.51
N SER A 159 -2.39 -13.37 -11.83
CA SER A 159 -3.13 -14.26 -12.72
C SER A 159 -2.65 -15.71 -12.58
N ASP A 160 -3.49 -16.67 -12.99
CA ASP A 160 -3.11 -18.08 -13.04
C ASP A 160 -1.89 -18.32 -13.92
N GLU A 161 -1.76 -17.56 -15.02
CA GLU A 161 -0.58 -17.58 -15.88
C GLU A 161 0.68 -17.08 -15.17
N ASP A 162 0.58 -15.96 -14.43
CA ASP A 162 1.71 -15.44 -13.64
C ASP A 162 2.13 -16.45 -12.57
N VAL A 163 1.17 -17.08 -11.88
CA VAL A 163 1.44 -18.10 -10.85
C VAL A 163 2.10 -19.33 -11.45
N SER A 164 1.55 -19.87 -12.56
CA SER A 164 2.10 -21.02 -13.26
C SER A 164 3.53 -20.74 -13.75
N TRP A 165 3.72 -19.59 -14.40
CA TRP A 165 5.07 -19.17 -14.84
C TRP A 165 6.04 -19.08 -13.65
N ALA A 166 5.62 -18.51 -12.55
CA ALA A 166 6.47 -18.33 -11.37
C ALA A 166 6.87 -19.67 -10.76
N GLN A 167 5.93 -20.60 -10.65
CA GLN A 167 6.19 -21.95 -10.14
C GLN A 167 7.15 -22.70 -11.05
N ASP A 168 6.88 -22.74 -12.35
CA ASP A 168 7.73 -23.40 -13.33
C ASP A 168 9.14 -22.81 -13.35
N PHE A 169 9.28 -21.50 -13.19
CA PHE A 169 10.58 -20.86 -13.15
C PHE A 169 11.38 -21.25 -11.90
N VAL A 170 10.76 -21.23 -10.73
CA VAL A 170 11.42 -21.60 -9.46
C VAL A 170 11.84 -23.06 -9.50
N ASP A 171 10.98 -23.95 -9.97
CA ASP A 171 11.26 -25.40 -10.05
C ASP A 171 12.41 -25.70 -11.01
N ARG A 172 12.43 -25.08 -12.19
CA ARG A 172 13.56 -25.19 -13.12
C ARG A 172 14.86 -24.63 -12.55
N PHE A 173 14.82 -23.48 -11.92
CA PHE A 173 15.99 -22.87 -11.31
C PHE A 173 16.60 -23.79 -10.24
N ASN A 174 15.77 -24.37 -9.39
CA ASN A 174 16.19 -25.28 -8.33
C ASN A 174 16.72 -26.62 -8.90
N SER A 175 16.04 -27.21 -9.89
CA SER A 175 16.46 -28.47 -10.54
C SER A 175 17.79 -28.35 -11.27
N GLN A 176 18.17 -27.14 -11.69
CA GLN A 176 19.44 -26.84 -12.33
C GLN A 176 20.56 -26.47 -11.34
N GLY A 177 20.38 -26.78 -10.04
CA GLY A 177 21.36 -26.57 -8.98
C GLY A 177 21.29 -25.21 -8.29
N GLY A 178 20.24 -24.41 -8.52
CA GLY A 178 19.99 -23.14 -7.80
C GLY A 178 21.02 -22.03 -8.10
N LYS A 179 21.78 -22.15 -9.18
CA LYS A 179 22.77 -21.15 -9.58
C LYS A 179 22.32 -20.40 -10.84
N PRO A 180 22.51 -19.07 -10.86
CA PRO A 180 22.18 -18.29 -12.06
C PRO A 180 23.09 -18.68 -13.24
N LYS A 181 22.50 -18.81 -14.41
CA LYS A 181 23.24 -19.06 -15.66
C LYS A 181 23.67 -17.76 -16.33
N ASP A 182 22.85 -16.71 -16.14
CA ASP A 182 23.12 -15.38 -16.66
C ASP A 182 22.57 -14.27 -15.73
N GLY A 183 22.82 -13.00 -16.09
CA GLY A 183 22.42 -11.86 -15.29
C GLY A 183 20.89 -11.64 -15.18
N SER A 184 20.08 -12.32 -16.00
CA SER A 184 18.60 -12.19 -15.97
C SER A 184 17.93 -13.16 -14.99
N ASP A 185 18.61 -14.21 -14.57
CA ASP A 185 18.02 -15.27 -13.75
C ASP A 185 17.65 -14.78 -12.33
N LEU A 186 18.52 -14.00 -11.69
CA LEU A 186 18.22 -13.49 -10.33
C LEU A 186 17.04 -12.50 -10.32
N PRO A 187 16.96 -11.52 -11.24
CA PRO A 187 15.76 -10.67 -11.36
C PRO A 187 14.47 -11.46 -11.59
N ARG A 188 14.52 -12.49 -12.47
CA ARG A 188 13.37 -13.37 -12.75
C ARG A 188 12.98 -14.20 -11.53
N LEU A 189 13.96 -14.75 -10.81
CA LEU A 189 13.72 -15.50 -9.58
C LEU A 189 13.06 -14.64 -8.51
N ASN A 190 13.54 -13.41 -8.36
CA ASN A 190 12.93 -12.46 -7.43
C ASN A 190 11.49 -12.13 -7.81
N ARG A 191 11.22 -11.89 -9.11
CA ARG A 191 9.85 -11.69 -9.62
C ARG A 191 8.96 -12.90 -9.33
N ALA A 192 9.44 -14.11 -9.62
CA ALA A 192 8.68 -15.34 -9.39
C ALA A 192 8.34 -15.52 -7.91
N ARG A 193 9.30 -15.30 -7.00
CA ARG A 193 9.08 -15.38 -5.55
C ARG A 193 8.04 -14.38 -5.06
N ILE A 194 8.07 -13.14 -5.54
CA ILE A 194 7.09 -12.10 -5.19
C ILE A 194 5.68 -12.53 -5.64
N ILE A 195 5.53 -13.09 -6.84
CA ILE A 195 4.24 -13.58 -7.35
C ILE A 195 3.71 -14.71 -6.48
N LEU A 196 4.55 -15.72 -6.17
CA LEU A 196 4.15 -16.87 -5.36
C LEU A 196 3.83 -16.47 -3.91
N GLU A 197 4.63 -15.61 -3.30
CA GLU A 197 4.35 -15.07 -1.97
C GLU A 197 2.98 -14.39 -1.92
N ARG A 198 2.71 -13.53 -2.91
CA ARG A 198 1.43 -12.84 -3.01
C ARG A 198 0.27 -13.81 -3.24
N ALA A 199 0.44 -14.82 -4.08
CA ALA A 199 -0.57 -15.85 -4.31
C ALA A 199 -0.88 -16.64 -3.03
N ARG A 200 0.14 -16.98 -2.22
CA ARG A 200 -0.06 -17.62 -0.90
C ARG A 200 -0.81 -16.71 0.07
N MET A 201 -0.40 -15.44 0.18
CA MET A 201 -1.05 -14.48 1.08
C MET A 201 -2.54 -14.28 0.76
N LEU A 202 -2.92 -14.44 -0.51
CA LEU A 202 -4.30 -14.33 -0.99
C LEU A 202 -5.04 -15.68 -0.99
N GLY A 203 -4.40 -16.78 -0.57
CA GLY A 203 -5.00 -18.12 -0.55
C GLY A 203 -5.25 -18.73 -1.92
N LEU A 204 -4.58 -18.23 -2.97
CA LEU A 204 -4.70 -18.73 -4.35
C LEU A 204 -3.91 -20.02 -4.56
N ILE A 205 -2.88 -20.24 -3.76
CA ILE A 205 -2.09 -21.48 -3.73
C ILE A 205 -1.81 -21.88 -2.27
N THR A 206 -1.64 -23.18 -2.07
CA THR A 206 -1.24 -23.72 -0.76
C THR A 206 0.18 -23.32 -0.37
N PRO A 207 0.46 -23.24 0.94
CA PRO A 207 1.81 -22.88 1.45
C PRO A 207 2.93 -23.79 0.95
#